data_3d731de64959d1b61c264af480843085
#
_entry.id   3d731de64959d1b61c264af480843085
#
_cell.length_a   1.000
_cell.length_b   1.000
_cell.length_c   1.000
_cell.angle_alpha   90.00
_cell.angle_beta   90.00
_cell.angle_gamma   90.00
#
_symmetry.space_group_name_H-M   'P 1'
#
loop_
_entity.id
_entity.type
_entity.pdbx_description
1 polymer ?
#
loop_
_entity_poly.entity_id
_entity_poly.type
_entity_poly.pdbx_seq_one_letter_code
_entity_poly.pdbx_strand_id
1 'polypeptide(L)'
;MNFRPKSPSLSAKTPDQKVSELPEDRVEPKTRVEPKTRVEPEDRVEPDDRIEPKTRNEPEVLEPSLNNAMRLDRHRLPRLQKRLSVQEYQTRLKKSVDLHSSRLAAQPRIEYPQDLPISQHRDEIIDLIRDRQVIVVCGETGSGKSTQLPKILLESGLGRQAMIGHTQPRRLAARSIATRLAEELQTPLGELVGYQVRFGDQTSEHSLVKSMTDGILLAETQSDRFLDAYDAIIIDEAHERSLNIDFLLGFLRRLQGKRTDLKIVITSATIDAERFANHFADEMGPAPIVNVEGRAYPVEMLYLPWDEVVDDETRTYDLARHVIAGIDQAARSGSGDMLVFLPTERDIREVSHQVGAHYHRLGMEKRVELLPLYARLPQSEQQKIFHPKGGKLRIIFATNVAESSLTVPGIKYVIDSGTARISRYSVRSKMQRLPIESVSRASADQRAGRCGRIGPGICVRLYSKDHYESRDEFTTPEIRRTNLASVVLQTKTLKLGKLEE
;
A
#
# COMPACT_ATOMS: atom_id res chain seq x y z
N MET A 1 -52.81 20.93 26.29
CA MET A 1 -53.79 21.68 25.49
C MET A 1 -53.50 21.40 24.03
N ASN A 2 -54.49 20.76 23.43
CA ASN A 2 -54.61 20.43 22.02
C ASN A 2 -54.54 21.68 21.12
N PHE A 3 -53.98 21.56 19.92
CA PHE A 3 -54.62 21.97 18.69
C PHE A 3 -53.82 21.50 17.46
N ARG A 4 -54.30 20.47 16.78
CA ARG A 4 -54.27 20.35 15.31
C ARG A 4 -55.54 21.00 14.78
N PRO A 5 -55.59 21.58 13.59
CA PRO A 5 -56.08 20.80 12.45
C PRO A 5 -55.59 21.18 11.04
N LYS A 6 -55.71 20.16 10.20
CA LYS A 6 -56.42 20.02 8.91
C LYS A 6 -55.73 20.51 7.62
N SER A 7 -55.50 19.53 6.76
CA SER A 7 -55.45 19.62 5.29
C SER A 7 -56.76 20.08 4.67
N PRO A 8 -56.78 20.55 3.45
CA PRO A 8 -57.66 19.97 2.47
C PRO A 8 -57.03 19.58 1.14
N SER A 9 -57.70 18.61 0.56
CA SER A 9 -57.54 17.92 -0.71
C SER A 9 -58.21 18.64 -1.89
N LEU A 10 -58.00 18.04 -3.08
CA LEU A 10 -58.73 18.17 -4.37
C LEU A 10 -58.19 19.27 -5.30
N SER A 11 -58.04 19.07 -6.61
CA SER A 11 -58.48 18.06 -7.59
C SER A 11 -57.86 18.32 -8.95
N ALA A 12 -57.84 17.27 -9.73
CA ALA A 12 -57.43 17.15 -11.13
C ALA A 12 -57.97 18.24 -12.10
N LYS A 13 -57.19 18.48 -13.17
CA LYS A 13 -57.68 18.59 -14.55
C LYS A 13 -56.50 18.58 -15.55
N THR A 14 -56.46 17.56 -16.38
CA THR A 14 -55.88 17.56 -17.74
C THR A 14 -56.83 18.33 -18.68
N PRO A 15 -56.34 18.91 -19.75
CA PRO A 15 -56.70 18.42 -21.08
C PRO A 15 -55.57 18.40 -22.14
N ASP A 16 -55.52 17.29 -22.85
CA ASP A 16 -55.50 17.06 -24.30
C ASP A 16 -54.80 17.97 -25.30
N GLN A 17 -53.98 17.26 -26.10
CA GLN A 17 -53.84 17.30 -27.56
C GLN A 17 -53.25 18.55 -28.27
N LYS A 18 -52.15 18.35 -28.94
CA LYS A 18 -52.08 18.37 -30.41
C LYS A 18 -50.83 17.74 -30.96
N VAL A 19 -51.07 16.72 -31.74
CA VAL A 19 -50.19 16.08 -32.75
C VAL A 19 -49.96 17.07 -33.91
N SER A 20 -48.71 17.13 -34.42
CA SER A 20 -48.49 17.56 -35.80
C SER A 20 -47.36 16.71 -36.40
N GLU A 21 -47.73 16.15 -37.52
CA GLU A 21 -47.09 15.17 -38.37
C GLU A 21 -45.90 15.78 -39.17
N LEU A 22 -44.93 14.92 -39.40
CA LEU A 22 -44.04 14.53 -40.49
C LEU A 22 -43.81 15.53 -41.68
N PRO A 23 -42.69 15.37 -42.49
CA PRO A 23 -42.72 14.30 -43.50
C PRO A 23 -41.42 13.46 -43.63
N GLU A 24 -41.67 12.22 -44.04
CA GLU A 24 -40.75 11.24 -44.62
C GLU A 24 -40.22 11.74 -45.98
N ASP A 25 -38.93 11.57 -46.22
CA ASP A 25 -38.37 11.49 -47.55
C ASP A 25 -37.71 10.14 -47.80
N ARG A 26 -38.40 9.34 -48.62
CA ARG A 26 -37.91 8.13 -49.27
C ARG A 26 -36.93 8.50 -50.35
N VAL A 27 -35.79 7.85 -50.39
CA VAL A 27 -34.99 7.70 -51.60
C VAL A 27 -34.72 6.22 -51.85
N GLU A 28 -35.26 5.73 -52.93
CA GLU A 28 -35.11 4.34 -53.45
C GLU A 28 -33.73 4.06 -54.05
N PRO A 29 -33.33 2.79 -54.15
CA PRO A 29 -32.01 2.38 -54.60
C PRO A 29 -31.94 2.15 -56.10
N LYS A 30 -30.90 2.56 -56.77
CA LYS A 30 -30.51 2.14 -58.13
C LYS A 30 -29.05 1.62 -58.09
N THR A 31 -28.84 0.50 -58.53
CA THR A 31 -28.50 -0.25 -59.68
C THR A 31 -27.50 -1.36 -59.33
N ARG A 32 -27.93 -2.53 -59.67
CA ARG A 32 -27.23 -3.80 -59.74
C ARG A 32 -26.20 -3.73 -60.87
N VAL A 33 -24.93 -4.08 -60.56
CA VAL A 33 -23.91 -4.42 -61.59
C VAL A 33 -23.47 -5.84 -61.31
N GLU A 34 -23.64 -6.72 -62.30
CA GLU A 34 -23.25 -8.10 -62.28
C GLU A 34 -21.74 -8.27 -62.47
N PRO A 35 -21.17 -9.42 -61.95
CA PRO A 35 -19.75 -9.65 -61.98
C PRO A 35 -19.31 -10.43 -63.23
N LYS A 36 -18.17 -10.08 -63.76
CA LYS A 36 -17.43 -10.95 -64.68
C LYS A 36 -16.06 -11.27 -64.14
N THR A 37 -15.77 -12.54 -64.28
CA THR A 37 -14.51 -13.26 -64.29
C THR A 37 -14.11 -14.00 -63.03
N ARG A 38 -14.31 -15.28 -63.18
CA ARG A 38 -13.86 -16.45 -62.38
C ARG A 38 -12.36 -16.56 -62.55
N VAL A 39 -11.62 -16.48 -61.44
CA VAL A 39 -10.24 -16.94 -61.32
C VAL A 39 -10.26 -18.09 -60.32
N GLU A 40 -9.74 -19.22 -60.72
CA GLU A 40 -9.64 -20.44 -59.93
C GLU A 40 -8.70 -20.26 -58.74
N PRO A 41 -8.96 -20.93 -57.60
CA PRO A 41 -8.13 -20.79 -56.41
C PRO A 41 -7.01 -21.81 -56.40
N GLU A 42 -5.78 -21.36 -56.46
CA GLU A 42 -4.62 -22.12 -56.02
C GLU A 42 -4.36 -21.92 -54.54
N ASP A 43 -4.13 -23.03 -53.87
CA ASP A 43 -3.55 -23.20 -52.54
C ASP A 43 -4.29 -22.57 -51.33
N ARG A 44 -5.18 -23.39 -50.78
CA ARG A 44 -5.56 -23.32 -49.38
C ARG A 44 -4.35 -23.71 -48.52
N VAL A 45 -3.69 -22.70 -47.93
CA VAL A 45 -2.95 -22.88 -46.69
C VAL A 45 -4.00 -22.94 -45.56
N GLU A 46 -4.15 -24.10 -44.96
CA GLU A 46 -4.95 -24.28 -43.77
C GLU A 46 -4.37 -23.41 -42.61
N PRO A 47 -5.16 -22.63 -41.88
CA PRO A 47 -4.72 -22.07 -40.65
C PRO A 47 -4.83 -23.15 -39.59
N ASP A 48 -3.75 -23.92 -39.45
CA ASP A 48 -3.48 -24.67 -38.24
C ASP A 48 -2.95 -23.64 -37.23
N ASP A 49 -3.64 -23.53 -36.14
CA ASP A 49 -3.29 -23.13 -34.80
C ASP A 49 -4.48 -22.44 -34.13
N ARG A 50 -5.54 -23.19 -33.90
CA ARG A 50 -6.39 -22.95 -32.74
C ARG A 50 -5.51 -23.19 -31.53
N ILE A 51 -4.94 -22.14 -30.97
CA ILE A 51 -4.45 -22.14 -29.61
C ILE A 51 -5.68 -22.41 -28.74
N GLU A 52 -5.94 -23.67 -28.46
CA GLU A 52 -6.86 -24.06 -27.40
C GLU A 52 -6.36 -23.38 -26.12
N PRO A 53 -7.24 -22.73 -25.33
CA PRO A 53 -6.85 -22.25 -24.04
C PRO A 53 -6.35 -23.45 -23.24
N LYS A 54 -5.05 -23.44 -22.88
CA LYS A 54 -4.46 -24.47 -22.03
C LYS A 54 -5.40 -24.72 -20.87
N THR A 55 -6.04 -25.86 -20.91
CA THR A 55 -6.84 -26.43 -19.83
C THR A 55 -6.13 -26.24 -18.52
N ARG A 56 -6.88 -25.88 -17.47
CA ARG A 56 -6.43 -25.90 -16.07
C ARG A 56 -5.55 -27.13 -15.90
N ASN A 57 -4.28 -26.93 -15.57
CA ASN A 57 -3.38 -28.04 -15.26
C ASN A 57 -4.07 -28.87 -14.18
N GLU A 58 -4.29 -30.14 -14.46
CA GLU A 58 -4.69 -31.06 -13.41
C GLU A 58 -3.64 -31.00 -12.31
N PRO A 59 -4.03 -30.99 -11.02
CA PRO A 59 -3.09 -30.87 -9.93
C PRO A 59 -2.08 -32.03 -10.04
N GLU A 60 -0.80 -31.66 -10.13
CA GLU A 60 0.29 -32.63 -10.10
C GLU A 60 0.20 -33.43 -8.79
N VAL A 61 -0.12 -34.69 -8.86
CA VAL A 61 -0.29 -35.57 -7.71
C VAL A 61 1.10 -35.90 -7.16
N LEU A 62 1.53 -35.15 -6.16
CA LEU A 62 2.80 -35.38 -5.48
C LEU A 62 2.72 -36.65 -4.62
N GLU A 63 3.78 -37.48 -4.67
CA GLU A 63 3.87 -38.63 -3.77
C GLU A 63 3.97 -38.18 -2.29
N PRO A 64 3.34 -38.95 -1.36
CA PRO A 64 3.39 -38.65 0.08
C PRO A 64 4.80 -38.82 0.66
N SER A 65 5.61 -37.79 0.56
CA SER A 65 6.96 -37.72 1.13
C SER A 65 7.16 -36.43 1.91
N LEU A 66 8.09 -36.40 2.86
CA LEU A 66 8.43 -35.18 3.58
C LEU A 66 8.93 -34.07 2.65
N ASN A 67 9.60 -34.43 1.56
CA ASN A 67 10.09 -33.44 0.60
C ASN A 67 8.96 -32.76 -0.16
N ASN A 68 7.82 -33.41 -0.29
CA ASN A 68 6.63 -32.88 -0.96
C ASN A 68 5.64 -32.23 0.01
N ALA A 69 5.88 -32.33 1.32
CA ALA A 69 5.07 -31.67 2.33
C ALA A 69 5.29 -30.15 2.37
N MET A 70 4.34 -29.42 2.93
CA MET A 70 4.53 -27.99 3.27
C MET A 70 5.77 -27.82 4.13
N ARG A 71 6.53 -26.75 3.93
CA ARG A 71 7.80 -26.49 4.62
C ARG A 71 7.68 -26.60 6.14
N LEU A 72 6.69 -25.97 6.72
CA LEU A 72 6.46 -26.00 8.16
C LEU A 72 6.32 -27.44 8.70
N ASP A 73 5.65 -28.32 7.94
CA ASP A 73 5.41 -29.69 8.32
C ASP A 73 6.64 -30.59 8.10
N ARG A 74 7.53 -30.26 7.16
CA ARG A 74 8.83 -30.96 7.04
C ARG A 74 9.63 -30.95 8.34
N HIS A 75 9.53 -29.86 9.10
CA HIS A 75 10.24 -29.69 10.37
C HIS A 75 9.42 -30.14 11.58
N ARG A 76 8.08 -30.03 11.52
CA ARG A 76 7.19 -30.41 12.63
C ARG A 76 6.88 -31.91 12.68
N LEU A 77 6.57 -32.54 11.57
CA LEU A 77 6.17 -33.95 11.53
C LEU A 77 7.24 -34.90 12.10
N PRO A 78 8.54 -34.80 11.77
CA PRO A 78 9.56 -35.66 12.34
C PRO A 78 9.65 -35.55 13.88
N ARG A 79 9.43 -34.34 14.43
CA ARG A 79 9.44 -34.14 15.89
C ARG A 79 8.21 -34.74 16.55
N LEU A 80 7.12 -34.87 15.84
CA LEU A 80 5.86 -35.45 16.33
C LEU A 80 5.80 -36.97 16.13
N GLN A 81 6.65 -37.54 15.26
CA GLN A 81 6.64 -38.96 14.92
C GLN A 81 6.63 -39.90 16.12
N LYS A 82 7.38 -39.56 17.19
CA LYS A 82 7.41 -40.36 18.43
C LYS A 82 6.13 -40.21 19.28
N ARG A 83 5.26 -39.26 18.97
CA ARG A 83 4.06 -38.96 19.78
C ARG A 83 2.75 -39.29 19.04
N LEU A 84 2.82 -39.57 17.74
CA LEU A 84 1.68 -39.91 16.89
C LEU A 84 1.69 -41.40 16.56
N SER A 85 0.51 -41.97 16.38
CA SER A 85 0.40 -43.28 15.73
C SER A 85 0.86 -43.21 14.28
N VAL A 86 1.24 -44.33 13.69
CA VAL A 86 1.66 -44.41 12.29
C VAL A 86 0.56 -43.87 11.37
N GLN A 87 -0.68 -44.18 11.64
CA GLN A 87 -1.83 -43.78 10.85
C GLN A 87 -2.07 -42.27 10.94
N GLU A 88 -1.97 -41.65 12.11
CA GLU A 88 -2.08 -40.19 12.29
C GLU A 88 -0.94 -39.46 11.61
N TYR A 89 0.28 -39.99 11.67
CA TYR A 89 1.43 -39.41 10.98
C TYR A 89 1.22 -39.40 9.46
N GLN A 90 0.82 -40.54 8.90
CA GLN A 90 0.57 -40.67 7.47
C GLN A 90 -0.59 -39.77 7.01
N THR A 91 -1.65 -39.65 7.79
CA THR A 91 -2.79 -38.77 7.48
C THR A 91 -2.35 -37.31 7.44
N ARG A 92 -1.56 -36.87 8.41
CA ARG A 92 -1.03 -35.49 8.45
C ARG A 92 -0.07 -35.23 7.31
N LEU A 93 0.83 -36.19 7.01
CA LEU A 93 1.76 -36.07 5.91
C LEU A 93 1.00 -35.93 4.58
N LYS A 94 0.02 -36.81 4.34
CA LYS A 94 -0.83 -36.74 3.14
C LYS A 94 -1.55 -35.40 3.03
N LYS A 95 -2.21 -34.94 4.12
CA LYS A 95 -2.87 -33.60 4.12
C LYS A 95 -1.91 -32.48 3.73
N SER A 96 -0.67 -32.53 4.23
CA SER A 96 0.35 -31.53 3.94
C SER A 96 0.81 -31.58 2.49
N VAL A 97 0.94 -32.77 1.91
CA VAL A 97 1.31 -32.97 0.50
C VAL A 97 0.15 -32.54 -0.42
N ASP A 98 -1.09 -32.93 -0.09
CA ASP A 98 -2.28 -32.52 -0.85
C ASP A 98 -2.44 -30.98 -0.86
N LEU A 99 -2.16 -30.30 0.26
CA LEU A 99 -2.16 -28.85 0.33
C LEU A 99 -1.08 -28.24 -0.57
N HIS A 100 0.14 -28.80 -0.59
CA HIS A 100 1.20 -28.34 -1.48
C HIS A 100 0.80 -28.51 -2.95
N SER A 101 0.27 -29.70 -3.31
CA SER A 101 -0.23 -29.96 -4.68
C SER A 101 -1.33 -28.97 -5.09
N SER A 102 -2.28 -28.67 -4.18
CA SER A 102 -3.34 -27.70 -4.45
C SER A 102 -2.80 -26.27 -4.66
N ARG A 103 -1.75 -25.89 -3.92
CA ARG A 103 -1.09 -24.57 -4.08
C ARG A 103 -0.28 -24.49 -5.38
N LEU A 104 0.32 -25.59 -5.83
CA LEU A 104 0.97 -25.66 -7.14
C LEU A 104 -0.04 -25.49 -8.29
N ALA A 105 -1.21 -26.10 -8.17
CA ALA A 105 -2.27 -26.00 -9.16
C ALA A 105 -2.97 -24.62 -9.17
N ALA A 106 -3.00 -23.93 -8.03
CA ALA A 106 -3.67 -22.66 -7.84
C ALA A 106 -2.87 -21.43 -8.31
N GLN A 107 -2.00 -21.58 -9.33
CA GLN A 107 -1.19 -20.47 -9.83
C GLN A 107 -2.08 -19.37 -10.41
N PRO A 108 -2.04 -18.15 -9.84
CA PRO A 108 -2.77 -17.04 -10.42
C PRO A 108 -2.12 -16.60 -11.72
N ARG A 109 -2.93 -16.08 -12.65
CA ARG A 109 -2.40 -15.38 -13.82
C ARG A 109 -1.78 -14.07 -13.38
N ILE A 110 -0.49 -13.91 -13.64
CA ILE A 110 0.25 -12.72 -13.24
C ILE A 110 0.37 -11.79 -14.44
N GLU A 111 -0.19 -10.59 -14.31
CA GLU A 111 -0.08 -9.52 -15.30
C GLU A 111 0.57 -8.30 -14.62
N TYR A 112 1.41 -7.60 -15.37
CA TYR A 112 2.12 -6.42 -14.87
C TYR A 112 1.64 -5.17 -15.60
N PRO A 113 1.17 -4.13 -14.86
CA PRO A 113 0.90 -2.83 -15.44
C PRO A 113 2.18 -2.24 -16.05
N GLN A 114 2.13 -1.92 -17.35
CA GLN A 114 3.31 -1.41 -18.09
C GLN A 114 3.70 0.02 -17.68
N ASP A 115 2.80 0.73 -17.08
CA ASP A 115 2.99 2.10 -16.59
C ASP A 115 3.73 2.18 -15.24
N LEU A 116 3.83 1.04 -14.52
CA LEU A 116 4.56 0.99 -13.25
C LEU A 116 6.06 0.79 -13.46
N PRO A 117 6.90 1.69 -12.90
CA PRO A 117 8.37 1.62 -13.07
C PRO A 117 8.98 0.27 -12.69
N ILE A 118 8.53 -0.34 -11.60
CA ILE A 118 9.07 -1.64 -11.14
C ILE A 118 8.83 -2.78 -12.16
N SER A 119 7.82 -2.67 -13.03
CA SER A 119 7.55 -3.69 -14.04
C SER A 119 8.69 -3.84 -15.04
N GLN A 120 9.48 -2.79 -15.25
CA GLN A 120 10.67 -2.80 -16.11
C GLN A 120 11.85 -3.54 -15.48
N HIS A 121 11.88 -3.65 -14.15
CA HIS A 121 12.91 -4.36 -13.39
C HIS A 121 12.53 -5.79 -13.01
N ARG A 122 11.41 -6.29 -13.54
CA ARG A 122 10.87 -7.62 -13.20
C ARG A 122 11.89 -8.73 -13.37
N ASP A 123 12.50 -8.83 -14.55
CA ASP A 123 13.43 -9.90 -14.90
C ASP A 123 14.72 -9.79 -14.07
N GLU A 124 15.26 -8.58 -13.91
CA GLU A 124 16.40 -8.30 -13.03
C GLU A 124 16.14 -8.78 -11.59
N ILE A 125 14.96 -8.48 -11.04
CA ILE A 125 14.59 -8.88 -9.68
C ILE A 125 14.47 -10.41 -9.58
N ILE A 126 13.87 -11.08 -10.57
CA ILE A 126 13.75 -12.55 -10.61
C ILE A 126 15.14 -13.19 -10.61
N ASP A 127 16.06 -12.72 -11.43
CA ASP A 127 17.43 -13.25 -11.51
C ASP A 127 18.19 -13.03 -10.21
N LEU A 128 18.13 -11.81 -9.66
CA LEU A 128 18.76 -11.52 -8.37
C LEU A 128 18.21 -12.37 -7.22
N ILE A 129 16.89 -12.62 -7.16
CA ILE A 129 16.28 -13.47 -6.12
C ILE A 129 16.71 -14.93 -6.28
N ARG A 130 16.93 -15.40 -7.52
CA ARG A 130 17.45 -16.75 -7.74
C ARG A 130 18.85 -16.91 -7.15
N ASP A 131 19.73 -15.95 -7.41
CA ASP A 131 21.15 -16.02 -7.10
C ASP A 131 21.50 -15.54 -5.70
N ARG A 132 20.76 -14.60 -5.15
CA ARG A 132 21.03 -13.96 -3.85
C ARG A 132 19.93 -14.28 -2.85
N GLN A 133 20.31 -14.35 -1.58
CA GLN A 133 19.37 -14.56 -0.49
C GLN A 133 18.63 -13.27 -0.11
N VAL A 134 19.36 -12.14 -0.14
CA VAL A 134 18.83 -10.83 0.23
C VAL A 134 19.01 -9.85 -0.93
N ILE A 135 17.97 -9.09 -1.23
CA ILE A 135 18.02 -7.95 -2.16
C ILE A 135 17.39 -6.73 -1.52
N VAL A 136 17.84 -5.56 -1.94
CA VAL A 136 17.28 -4.26 -1.55
C VAL A 136 16.65 -3.61 -2.78
N VAL A 137 15.38 -3.24 -2.69
CA VAL A 137 14.66 -2.57 -3.79
C VAL A 137 14.32 -1.15 -3.38
N CYS A 138 15.00 -0.20 -3.99
CA CYS A 138 14.83 1.21 -3.71
C CYS A 138 14.00 1.91 -4.77
N GLY A 139 13.37 2.99 -4.40
CA GLY A 139 12.63 3.83 -5.33
C GLY A 139 11.54 4.63 -4.64
N GLU A 140 11.03 5.63 -5.33
CA GLU A 140 9.99 6.50 -4.82
C GLU A 140 8.69 5.76 -4.50
N THR A 141 7.89 6.35 -3.62
CA THR A 141 6.54 5.84 -3.36
C THR A 141 5.66 6.00 -4.60
N GLY A 142 4.97 4.92 -4.98
CA GLY A 142 4.16 4.89 -6.20
C GLY A 142 4.82 4.20 -7.38
N SER A 143 6.09 3.79 -7.27
CA SER A 143 6.77 2.98 -8.31
C SER A 143 6.24 1.55 -8.45
N GLY A 144 5.28 1.14 -7.61
CA GLY A 144 4.64 -0.18 -7.67
C GLY A 144 5.27 -1.24 -6.78
N LYS A 145 6.34 -0.94 -6.00
CA LYS A 145 7.06 -1.92 -5.17
C LYS A 145 6.13 -2.79 -4.33
N SER A 146 5.31 -2.19 -3.50
CA SER A 146 4.45 -2.92 -2.54
C SER A 146 3.43 -3.85 -3.20
N THR A 147 2.97 -3.55 -4.42
CA THR A 147 1.97 -4.38 -5.12
C THR A 147 2.59 -5.37 -6.09
N GLN A 148 3.72 -5.05 -6.71
CA GLN A 148 4.31 -5.91 -7.74
C GLN A 148 5.35 -6.88 -7.20
N LEU A 149 6.13 -6.54 -6.16
CA LEU A 149 7.11 -7.46 -5.58
C LEU A 149 6.52 -8.80 -5.15
N PRO A 150 5.37 -8.88 -4.45
CA PRO A 150 4.77 -10.17 -4.15
C PRO A 150 4.45 -11.00 -5.41
N LYS A 151 4.04 -10.36 -6.52
CA LYS A 151 3.76 -11.02 -7.79
C LYS A 151 5.03 -11.54 -8.45
N ILE A 152 6.11 -10.75 -8.44
CA ILE A 152 7.43 -11.14 -8.95
C ILE A 152 7.97 -12.36 -8.18
N LEU A 153 7.80 -12.37 -6.85
CA LEU A 153 8.18 -13.52 -6.03
C LEU A 153 7.33 -14.77 -6.32
N LEU A 154 6.02 -14.62 -6.53
CA LEU A 154 5.17 -15.73 -6.94
C LEU A 154 5.61 -16.31 -8.30
N GLU A 155 5.95 -15.45 -9.25
CA GLU A 155 6.43 -15.85 -10.57
C GLU A 155 7.77 -16.56 -10.50
N SER A 156 8.68 -16.14 -9.59
CA SER A 156 9.94 -16.85 -9.36
C SER A 156 9.77 -18.23 -8.70
N GLY A 157 8.54 -18.64 -8.39
CA GLY A 157 8.21 -19.94 -7.83
C GLY A 157 8.09 -19.98 -6.30
N LEU A 158 8.29 -18.85 -5.61
CA LEU A 158 8.11 -18.74 -4.17
C LEU A 158 6.62 -18.71 -3.80
N GLY A 159 6.32 -18.93 -2.54
CA GLY A 159 4.94 -18.91 -2.05
C GLY A 159 4.18 -20.24 -2.20
N ARG A 160 4.81 -21.30 -2.71
CA ARG A 160 4.17 -22.59 -2.98
C ARG A 160 4.26 -23.56 -1.80
N GLN A 161 5.46 -23.82 -1.31
CA GLN A 161 5.69 -24.70 -0.17
C GLN A 161 5.51 -24.01 1.19
N ALA A 162 5.67 -22.68 1.21
CA ALA A 162 5.38 -21.81 2.33
C ALA A 162 4.79 -20.51 1.77
N MET A 163 4.53 -19.52 2.61
CA MET A 163 3.97 -18.25 2.17
C MET A 163 5.06 -17.24 1.79
N ILE A 164 4.68 -16.22 1.03
CA ILE A 164 5.38 -14.95 0.95
C ILE A 164 4.80 -14.05 2.04
N GLY A 165 5.61 -13.71 3.03
CA GLY A 165 5.26 -12.73 4.07
C GLY A 165 5.59 -11.32 3.58
N HIS A 166 4.62 -10.41 3.65
CA HIS A 166 4.80 -9.02 3.24
C HIS A 166 4.44 -8.09 4.40
N THR A 167 5.45 -7.47 5.02
CA THR A 167 5.20 -6.58 6.15
C THR A 167 4.88 -5.16 5.72
N GLN A 168 4.10 -4.49 6.55
CA GLN A 168 3.72 -3.09 6.38
C GLN A 168 3.76 -2.39 7.74
N PRO A 169 4.21 -1.12 7.81
CA PRO A 169 4.27 -0.42 9.09
C PRO A 169 2.88 -0.10 9.66
N ARG A 170 1.84 -0.11 8.82
CA ARG A 170 0.49 0.31 9.22
C ARG A 170 -0.58 -0.69 8.83
N ARG A 171 -1.55 -0.91 9.74
CA ARG A 171 -2.68 -1.86 9.52
C ARG A 171 -3.49 -1.55 8.26
N LEU A 172 -3.69 -0.26 7.98
CA LEU A 172 -4.44 0.15 6.80
C LEU A 172 -3.70 -0.21 5.52
N ALA A 173 -2.38 0.02 5.48
CA ALA A 173 -1.53 -0.35 4.35
C ALA A 173 -1.54 -1.86 4.09
N ALA A 174 -1.34 -2.68 5.13
CA ALA A 174 -1.38 -4.13 5.00
C ALA A 174 -2.68 -4.63 4.38
N ARG A 175 -3.83 -4.10 4.82
CA ARG A 175 -5.13 -4.46 4.25
C ARG A 175 -5.30 -3.95 2.81
N SER A 176 -5.00 -2.67 2.56
CA SER A 176 -5.20 -2.06 1.22
C SER A 176 -4.33 -2.75 0.16
N ILE A 177 -3.09 -3.07 0.51
CA ILE A 177 -2.18 -3.79 -0.40
C ILE A 177 -2.66 -5.20 -0.65
N ALA A 178 -3.10 -5.94 0.39
CA ALA A 178 -3.68 -7.27 0.21
C ALA A 178 -4.93 -7.24 -0.68
N THR A 179 -5.82 -6.27 -0.46
CA THR A 179 -7.03 -6.10 -1.30
C THR A 179 -6.63 -5.82 -2.76
N ARG A 180 -5.72 -4.87 -2.97
CA ARG A 180 -5.25 -4.52 -4.31
C ARG A 180 -4.55 -5.68 -5.01
N LEU A 181 -3.71 -6.43 -4.29
CA LEU A 181 -3.04 -7.61 -4.83
C LEU A 181 -4.03 -8.72 -5.19
N ALA A 182 -5.06 -8.94 -4.36
CA ALA A 182 -6.12 -9.91 -4.63
C ALA A 182 -6.92 -9.53 -5.90
N GLU A 183 -7.25 -8.24 -6.06
CA GLU A 183 -7.89 -7.70 -7.27
C GLU A 183 -7.03 -7.94 -8.52
N GLU A 184 -5.72 -7.61 -8.47
CA GLU A 184 -4.79 -7.79 -9.60
C GLU A 184 -4.56 -9.27 -9.95
N LEU A 185 -4.61 -10.17 -8.97
CA LEU A 185 -4.51 -11.62 -9.17
C LEU A 185 -5.86 -12.29 -9.42
N GLN A 186 -6.95 -11.51 -9.51
CA GLN A 186 -8.31 -11.97 -9.75
C GLN A 186 -8.76 -13.10 -8.80
N THR A 187 -8.42 -12.96 -7.52
CA THR A 187 -8.76 -13.92 -6.46
C THR A 187 -9.53 -13.22 -5.33
N PRO A 188 -10.49 -13.89 -4.69
CA PRO A 188 -11.10 -13.35 -3.47
C PRO A 188 -10.06 -13.11 -2.38
N LEU A 189 -10.21 -11.99 -1.65
CA LEU A 189 -9.36 -11.70 -0.49
C LEU A 189 -9.58 -12.75 0.61
N GLY A 190 -8.50 -13.33 1.12
CA GLY A 190 -8.51 -14.44 2.08
C GLY A 190 -8.27 -15.81 1.46
N GLU A 191 -8.28 -15.94 0.14
CA GLU A 191 -7.88 -17.17 -0.57
C GLU A 191 -6.38 -17.18 -0.86
N LEU A 192 -5.96 -16.87 -2.11
CA LEU A 192 -4.53 -16.87 -2.48
C LEU A 192 -3.76 -15.70 -1.85
N VAL A 193 -4.45 -14.59 -1.61
CA VAL A 193 -3.91 -13.41 -0.93
C VAL A 193 -4.71 -13.15 0.32
N GLY A 194 -4.02 -13.12 1.46
CA GLY A 194 -4.63 -12.77 2.73
C GLY A 194 -3.91 -11.64 3.46
N TYR A 195 -4.50 -11.17 4.55
CA TYR A 195 -3.82 -10.24 5.45
C TYR A 195 -4.04 -10.59 6.90
N GLN A 196 -3.08 -10.21 7.75
CA GLN A 196 -3.19 -10.32 9.19
C GLN A 196 -2.71 -9.04 9.88
N VAL A 197 -3.59 -8.48 10.69
CA VAL A 197 -3.32 -7.29 11.51
C VAL A 197 -3.86 -7.52 12.92
N ARG A 198 -3.47 -6.69 13.88
CA ARG A 198 -4.02 -6.78 15.23
C ARG A 198 -5.55 -6.67 15.17
N PHE A 199 -6.25 -7.69 15.65
CA PHE A 199 -7.72 -7.82 15.64
C PHE A 199 -8.37 -8.03 14.25
N GLY A 200 -7.63 -8.52 13.29
CA GLY A 200 -8.17 -8.88 11.98
C GLY A 200 -7.27 -9.88 11.27
N ASP A 201 -7.84 -10.99 10.87
CA ASP A 201 -7.19 -12.05 10.09
C ASP A 201 -8.14 -12.48 8.98
N GLN A 202 -7.65 -12.40 7.75
CA GLN A 202 -8.28 -12.94 6.55
C GLN A 202 -7.22 -13.71 5.76
N THR A 203 -6.72 -14.78 6.31
CA THR A 203 -5.83 -15.74 5.67
C THR A 203 -6.47 -17.12 5.66
N SER A 204 -6.05 -17.96 4.73
CA SER A 204 -6.43 -19.37 4.67
C SER A 204 -5.20 -20.27 4.56
N GLU A 205 -5.36 -21.57 4.67
CA GLU A 205 -4.28 -22.54 4.42
C GLU A 205 -3.82 -22.51 2.94
N HIS A 206 -4.64 -21.98 2.04
CA HIS A 206 -4.32 -21.82 0.61
C HIS A 206 -3.60 -20.50 0.30
N SER A 207 -3.47 -19.58 1.25
CA SER A 207 -2.85 -18.28 1.00
C SER A 207 -1.38 -18.42 0.62
N LEU A 208 -1.03 -17.89 -0.56
CA LEU A 208 0.33 -17.85 -1.09
C LEU A 208 1.06 -16.59 -0.60
N VAL A 209 0.32 -15.48 -0.47
CA VAL A 209 0.83 -14.20 0.02
C VAL A 209 0.05 -13.77 1.25
N LYS A 210 0.78 -13.42 2.30
CA LYS A 210 0.23 -12.87 3.56
C LYS A 210 0.78 -11.49 3.80
N SER A 211 -0.06 -10.47 3.61
CA SER A 211 0.27 -9.10 4.01
C SER A 211 -0.02 -8.91 5.49
N MET A 212 0.92 -8.31 6.23
CA MET A 212 0.78 -8.18 7.68
C MET A 212 1.49 -6.94 8.20
N THR A 213 1.21 -6.54 9.44
CA THR A 213 2.02 -5.51 10.09
C THR A 213 3.32 -6.10 10.64
N ASP A 214 4.37 -5.26 10.70
CA ASP A 214 5.68 -5.64 11.27
C ASP A 214 5.55 -6.31 12.64
N GLY A 215 4.66 -5.80 13.49
CA GLY A 215 4.39 -6.35 14.80
C GLY A 215 3.79 -7.77 14.79
N ILE A 216 3.06 -8.15 13.73
CA ILE A 216 2.54 -9.52 13.56
C ILE A 216 3.70 -10.47 13.23
N LEU A 217 4.54 -10.14 12.24
CA LEU A 217 5.70 -10.98 11.90
C LEU A 217 6.63 -11.12 13.11
N LEU A 218 6.88 -10.01 13.84
CA LEU A 218 7.70 -10.05 15.05
C LEU A 218 7.11 -10.95 16.13
N ALA A 219 5.79 -10.99 16.30
CA ALA A 219 5.12 -11.92 17.23
C ALA A 219 5.26 -13.38 16.77
N GLU A 220 5.17 -13.65 15.47
CA GLU A 220 5.34 -14.99 14.91
C GLU A 220 6.74 -15.57 15.12
N THR A 221 7.79 -14.73 15.14
CA THR A 221 9.16 -15.19 15.43
C THR A 221 9.30 -15.85 16.80
N GLN A 222 8.37 -15.63 17.72
CA GLN A 222 8.38 -16.26 19.05
C GLN A 222 7.96 -17.74 19.00
N SER A 223 7.03 -18.09 18.12
CA SER A 223 6.51 -19.45 17.91
C SER A 223 7.19 -20.19 16.77
N ASP A 224 7.56 -19.47 15.72
CA ASP A 224 8.28 -19.96 14.54
C ASP A 224 9.62 -19.24 14.38
N ARG A 225 10.64 -19.72 15.14
CA ARG A 225 11.96 -19.08 15.21
C ARG A 225 12.76 -19.14 13.91
N PHE A 226 12.39 -20.00 13.00
CA PHE A 226 13.03 -20.15 11.69
C PHE A 226 12.19 -19.58 10.57
N LEU A 227 11.01 -19.04 10.89
CA LEU A 227 10.05 -18.58 9.89
C LEU A 227 9.77 -19.66 8.81
N ASP A 228 9.61 -20.92 9.30
CA ASP A 228 9.34 -22.06 8.42
C ASP A 228 8.02 -21.96 7.67
N ALA A 229 7.13 -21.08 8.12
CA ALA A 229 5.89 -20.73 7.42
C ALA A 229 6.12 -19.92 6.15
N TYR A 230 7.35 -19.45 5.88
CA TYR A 230 7.65 -18.52 4.79
C TYR A 230 8.78 -19.01 3.87
N ASP A 231 8.59 -18.85 2.55
CA ASP A 231 9.61 -19.00 1.52
C ASP A 231 10.35 -17.66 1.28
N ALA A 232 9.62 -16.56 1.44
CA ALA A 232 10.17 -15.21 1.32
C ALA A 232 9.53 -14.24 2.31
N ILE A 233 10.31 -13.24 2.72
CA ILE A 233 9.85 -12.12 3.55
C ILE A 233 10.16 -10.81 2.81
N ILE A 234 9.16 -9.97 2.65
CA ILE A 234 9.31 -8.60 2.19
C ILE A 234 9.15 -7.68 3.41
N ILE A 235 10.19 -6.92 3.74
CA ILE A 235 10.14 -5.84 4.72
C ILE A 235 9.91 -4.54 3.94
N ASP A 236 8.69 -4.07 3.93
CA ASP A 236 8.31 -2.88 3.17
C ASP A 236 8.48 -1.60 4.01
N GLU A 237 8.79 -0.50 3.33
CA GLU A 237 9.02 0.83 3.94
C GLU A 237 10.06 0.81 5.07
N ALA A 238 11.16 0.06 4.89
CA ALA A 238 12.19 -0.14 5.93
C ALA A 238 12.80 1.19 6.41
N HIS A 239 12.78 2.24 5.59
CA HIS A 239 13.24 3.59 5.95
C HIS A 239 12.40 4.28 7.03
N GLU A 240 11.18 3.80 7.34
CA GLU A 240 10.42 4.32 8.48
C GLU A 240 11.11 4.03 9.83
N ARG A 241 12.04 3.08 9.88
CA ARG A 241 12.87 2.77 11.04
C ARG A 241 12.07 2.68 12.34
N SER A 242 10.87 2.04 12.27
CA SER A 242 10.12 1.70 13.47
C SER A 242 10.88 0.68 14.30
N LEU A 243 10.60 0.63 15.61
CA LEU A 243 11.23 -0.32 16.51
C LEU A 243 11.04 -1.79 16.04
N ASN A 244 9.87 -2.13 15.53
CA ASN A 244 9.59 -3.47 15.02
C ASN A 244 10.41 -3.77 13.75
N ILE A 245 10.55 -2.82 12.84
CA ILE A 245 11.38 -2.96 11.65
C ILE A 245 12.83 -3.21 12.05
N ASP A 246 13.40 -2.39 12.94
CA ASP A 246 14.79 -2.56 13.40
C ASP A 246 15.03 -3.92 14.06
N PHE A 247 14.06 -4.42 14.85
CA PHE A 247 14.12 -5.78 15.42
C PHE A 247 14.03 -6.87 14.35
N LEU A 248 13.15 -6.73 13.38
CA LEU A 248 13.02 -7.69 12.29
C LEU A 248 14.28 -7.74 11.42
N LEU A 249 14.89 -6.60 11.11
CA LEU A 249 16.15 -6.55 10.37
C LEU A 249 17.27 -7.28 11.10
N GLY A 250 17.44 -7.04 12.42
CA GLY A 250 18.40 -7.74 13.25
C GLY A 250 18.11 -9.24 13.36
N PHE A 251 16.83 -9.63 13.48
CA PHE A 251 16.40 -11.04 13.51
C PHE A 251 16.68 -11.74 12.17
N LEU A 252 16.31 -11.13 11.05
CA LEU A 252 16.52 -11.68 9.71
C LEU A 252 18.01 -11.79 9.38
N ARG A 253 18.85 -10.82 9.79
CA ARG A 253 20.30 -10.91 9.67
C ARG A 253 20.88 -12.15 10.36
N ARG A 254 20.40 -12.46 11.58
CA ARG A 254 20.80 -13.70 12.28
C ARG A 254 20.24 -14.96 11.65
N LEU A 255 19.10 -14.87 10.99
CA LEU A 255 18.47 -16.00 10.33
C LEU A 255 19.12 -16.31 8.99
N GLN A 256 19.71 -15.31 8.32
CA GLN A 256 20.36 -15.40 7.00
C GLN A 256 21.36 -16.57 6.93
N GLY A 257 22.25 -16.72 7.90
CA GLY A 257 23.21 -17.82 7.93
C GLY A 257 22.65 -19.19 8.34
N LYS A 258 21.36 -19.26 8.78
CA LYS A 258 20.71 -20.49 9.23
C LYS A 258 19.64 -21.01 8.29
N ARG A 259 19.04 -20.13 7.54
CA ARG A 259 17.98 -20.36 6.58
C ARG A 259 18.42 -19.81 5.23
N THR A 260 19.40 -20.46 4.61
CA THR A 260 19.98 -20.03 3.33
C THR A 260 18.96 -20.03 2.16
N ASP A 261 17.86 -20.73 2.34
CA ASP A 261 16.76 -20.84 1.38
C ASP A 261 15.68 -19.76 1.55
N LEU A 262 15.60 -19.09 2.71
CA LEU A 262 14.65 -17.99 2.92
C LEU A 262 15.10 -16.76 2.13
N LYS A 263 14.27 -16.30 1.20
CA LYS A 263 14.52 -15.08 0.45
C LYS A 263 14.04 -13.85 1.23
N ILE A 264 14.83 -12.79 1.21
CA ILE A 264 14.54 -11.55 1.96
C ILE A 264 14.61 -10.39 0.99
N VAL A 265 13.52 -9.65 0.88
CA VAL A 265 13.43 -8.42 0.08
C VAL A 265 13.20 -7.25 1.02
N ILE A 266 14.05 -6.24 0.93
CA ILE A 266 13.92 -5.02 1.73
C ILE A 266 13.56 -3.89 0.79
N THR A 267 12.42 -3.22 1.03
CA THR A 267 12.11 -2.03 0.26
C THR A 267 12.40 -0.77 1.07
N SER A 268 12.89 0.23 0.38
CA SER A 268 13.22 1.53 0.98
C SER A 268 12.92 2.67 0.00
N ALA A 269 12.69 3.87 0.53
CA ALA A 269 12.92 5.08 -0.22
C ALA A 269 14.45 5.23 -0.45
N THR A 270 14.85 5.99 -1.45
CA THR A 270 16.20 5.99 -2.05
C THR A 270 17.39 6.17 -1.10
N ILE A 271 17.21 6.69 0.09
CA ILE A 271 18.27 7.31 0.90
C ILE A 271 19.06 6.32 1.78
N ASP A 272 18.48 5.22 2.24
CA ASP A 272 19.09 4.27 3.19
C ASP A 272 19.52 2.93 2.55
N ALA A 273 19.47 2.82 1.23
CA ALA A 273 19.69 1.57 0.50
C ALA A 273 21.03 0.90 0.83
N GLU A 274 22.11 1.68 0.79
CA GLU A 274 23.47 1.19 1.04
C GLU A 274 23.62 0.67 2.47
N ARG A 275 22.95 1.29 3.45
CA ARG A 275 22.98 0.84 4.84
C ARG A 275 22.31 -0.52 4.99
N PHE A 276 21.18 -0.74 4.34
CA PHE A 276 20.52 -2.04 4.35
C PHE A 276 21.33 -3.08 3.59
N ALA A 277 21.87 -2.74 2.43
CA ALA A 277 22.74 -3.61 1.64
C ALA A 277 23.96 -4.09 2.45
N ASN A 278 24.66 -3.16 3.12
CA ASN A 278 25.78 -3.47 3.96
C ASN A 278 25.41 -4.28 5.21
N HIS A 279 24.25 -4.01 5.82
CA HIS A 279 23.74 -4.77 6.96
C HIS A 279 23.54 -6.24 6.63
N PHE A 280 23.13 -6.57 5.41
CA PHE A 280 22.91 -7.94 4.94
C PHE A 280 24.06 -8.46 4.06
N ALA A 281 25.24 -7.87 4.13
CA ALA A 281 26.42 -8.36 3.41
C ALA A 281 26.72 -9.83 3.77
N ASP A 282 27.06 -10.64 2.78
CA ASP A 282 27.47 -12.04 2.90
C ASP A 282 28.87 -12.23 2.26
N GLU A 283 29.25 -13.47 2.02
CA GLU A 283 30.55 -13.81 1.39
C GLU A 283 30.69 -13.22 -0.03
N MET A 284 29.56 -12.94 -0.70
CA MET A 284 29.53 -12.32 -2.04
C MET A 284 29.53 -10.77 -1.97
N GLY A 285 29.63 -10.19 -0.79
CA GLY A 285 29.60 -8.75 -0.54
C GLY A 285 28.23 -8.22 -0.12
N PRO A 286 27.99 -6.90 -0.21
CA PRO A 286 26.72 -6.28 0.12
C PRO A 286 25.53 -6.87 -0.67
N ALA A 287 24.34 -6.84 -0.10
CA ALA A 287 23.14 -7.22 -0.82
C ALA A 287 22.96 -6.33 -2.07
N PRO A 288 22.59 -6.88 -3.24
CA PRO A 288 22.37 -6.08 -4.43
C PRO A 288 21.22 -5.09 -4.25
N ILE A 289 21.39 -3.92 -4.86
CA ILE A 289 20.40 -2.84 -4.81
C ILE A 289 19.81 -2.67 -6.21
N VAL A 290 18.49 -2.79 -6.30
CA VAL A 290 17.72 -2.45 -7.51
C VAL A 290 17.12 -1.07 -7.31
N ASN A 291 17.49 -0.11 -8.13
CA ASN A 291 16.97 1.24 -8.09
C ASN A 291 15.82 1.39 -9.09
N VAL A 292 14.61 1.47 -8.57
CA VAL A 292 13.42 1.67 -9.37
C VAL A 292 13.13 3.17 -9.45
N GLU A 293 13.53 3.79 -10.55
CA GLU A 293 13.29 5.20 -10.80
C GLU A 293 11.78 5.45 -10.95
N GLY A 294 11.23 6.31 -10.11
CA GLY A 294 9.84 6.70 -10.17
C GLY A 294 9.57 7.63 -11.35
N ARG A 295 8.42 7.49 -12.01
CA ARG A 295 7.89 8.55 -12.90
C ARG A 295 7.19 9.60 -12.03
N ALA A 296 7.96 10.37 -11.26
CA ALA A 296 7.40 11.50 -10.55
C ALA A 296 7.34 12.70 -11.51
N TYR A 297 6.18 13.33 -11.57
CA TYR A 297 6.05 14.61 -12.24
C TYR A 297 6.64 15.72 -11.36
N PRO A 298 7.11 16.81 -11.95
CA PRO A 298 7.62 17.95 -11.19
C PRO A 298 6.60 18.45 -10.18
N VAL A 299 7.07 18.75 -8.98
CA VAL A 299 6.28 19.37 -7.92
C VAL A 299 6.82 20.77 -7.66
N GLU A 300 5.99 21.77 -7.90
CA GLU A 300 6.29 23.16 -7.55
C GLU A 300 6.16 23.34 -6.03
N MET A 301 7.19 23.91 -5.40
CA MET A 301 7.23 24.17 -3.96
C MET A 301 6.92 25.63 -3.68
N LEU A 302 5.81 25.89 -3.00
CA LEU A 302 5.44 27.21 -2.51
C LEU A 302 5.62 27.25 -1.01
N TYR A 303 6.17 28.33 -0.48
CA TYR A 303 6.33 28.56 0.93
C TYR A 303 5.39 29.70 1.35
N LEU A 304 4.61 29.48 2.39
CA LEU A 304 3.63 30.42 2.92
C LEU A 304 3.75 30.47 4.44
N PRO A 305 4.75 31.16 4.99
CA PRO A 305 4.87 31.33 6.44
C PRO A 305 3.73 32.19 7.02
N TRP A 306 3.51 32.09 8.32
CA TRP A 306 2.36 32.72 8.98
C TRP A 306 2.37 34.25 8.89
N ASP A 307 3.52 34.89 8.97
CA ASP A 307 3.75 36.31 8.80
C ASP A 307 3.34 36.86 7.43
N GLU A 308 3.36 36.03 6.40
CA GLU A 308 2.83 36.40 5.07
C GLU A 308 1.29 36.27 4.97
N VAL A 309 0.65 35.62 5.94
CA VAL A 309 -0.81 35.42 5.97
C VAL A 309 -1.52 36.50 6.79
N VAL A 310 -0.81 37.12 7.71
CA VAL A 310 -1.36 38.12 8.67
C VAL A 310 -0.53 39.38 8.64
N ASP A 311 -1.20 40.51 8.38
CA ASP A 311 -0.57 41.85 8.38
C ASP A 311 -0.25 42.38 9.80
N ASP A 312 -0.69 41.69 10.86
CA ASP A 312 -0.58 42.12 12.24
C ASP A 312 0.25 41.12 13.05
N GLU A 313 1.47 41.50 13.40
CA GLU A 313 2.42 40.71 14.21
C GLU A 313 1.88 40.35 15.61
N THR A 314 0.84 41.02 16.10
CA THR A 314 0.24 40.74 17.39
C THR A 314 -0.74 39.57 17.39
N ARG A 315 -1.11 39.03 16.24
CA ARG A 315 -2.07 37.95 16.14
C ARG A 315 -1.47 36.62 16.51
N THR A 316 -2.17 35.92 17.40
CA THR A 316 -1.87 34.57 17.78
C THR A 316 -2.00 33.62 16.56
N TYR A 317 -1.06 32.69 16.42
CA TYR A 317 -1.08 31.69 15.37
C TYR A 317 -2.40 30.88 15.34
N ASP A 318 -3.03 30.82 14.18
CA ASP A 318 -4.26 30.07 13.91
C ASP A 318 -4.02 29.09 12.76
N LEU A 319 -3.92 27.79 13.10
CA LEU A 319 -3.66 26.72 12.14
C LEU A 319 -4.75 26.63 11.07
N ALA A 320 -6.02 26.81 11.41
CA ALA A 320 -7.11 26.66 10.46
C ALA A 320 -7.11 27.80 9.44
N ARG A 321 -6.87 29.03 9.89
CA ARG A 321 -6.71 30.19 9.00
C ARG A 321 -5.51 30.02 8.08
N HIS A 322 -4.40 29.51 8.60
CA HIS A 322 -3.19 29.24 7.83
C HIS A 322 -3.44 28.18 6.74
N VAL A 323 -4.13 27.08 7.10
CA VAL A 323 -4.52 26.03 6.14
C VAL A 323 -5.47 26.57 5.07
N ILE A 324 -6.46 27.41 5.43
CA ILE A 324 -7.36 28.05 4.47
C ILE A 324 -6.57 28.88 3.46
N ALA A 325 -5.63 29.71 3.94
CA ALA A 325 -4.76 30.50 3.06
C ALA A 325 -3.95 29.61 2.09
N GLY A 326 -3.42 28.48 2.58
CA GLY A 326 -2.72 27.49 1.74
C GLY A 326 -3.62 26.82 0.70
N ILE A 327 -4.86 26.50 1.07
CA ILE A 327 -5.88 25.95 0.17
C ILE A 327 -6.24 26.98 -0.93
N ASP A 328 -6.46 28.24 -0.54
CA ASP A 328 -6.79 29.32 -1.46
C ASP A 328 -5.62 29.61 -2.41
N GLN A 329 -4.38 29.55 -1.90
CA GLN A 329 -3.17 29.67 -2.74
C GLN A 329 -3.09 28.54 -3.78
N ALA A 330 -3.30 27.30 -3.38
CA ALA A 330 -3.32 26.15 -4.30
C ALA A 330 -4.45 26.25 -5.33
N ALA A 331 -5.64 26.70 -4.90
CA ALA A 331 -6.81 26.87 -5.78
C ALA A 331 -6.62 27.92 -6.88
N ARG A 332 -5.74 28.92 -6.68
CA ARG A 332 -5.39 29.91 -7.74
C ARG A 332 -4.71 29.27 -8.94
N SER A 333 -4.01 28.15 -8.74
CA SER A 333 -3.31 27.39 -9.80
C SER A 333 -4.24 26.44 -10.59
N GLY A 334 -5.52 26.36 -10.22
CA GLY A 334 -6.53 25.59 -10.93
C GLY A 334 -7.30 24.60 -10.05
N SER A 335 -8.12 23.77 -10.67
CA SER A 335 -8.93 22.74 -10.00
C SER A 335 -8.15 21.44 -9.84
N GLY A 336 -8.30 20.77 -8.72
CA GLY A 336 -7.71 19.46 -8.43
C GLY A 336 -7.83 19.09 -6.95
N ASP A 337 -7.83 17.79 -6.66
CA ASP A 337 -7.94 17.29 -5.31
C ASP A 337 -6.74 17.68 -4.44
N MET A 338 -7.00 17.93 -3.17
CA MET A 338 -6.04 18.45 -2.22
C MET A 338 -5.82 17.46 -1.07
N LEU A 339 -4.55 17.30 -0.65
CA LEU A 339 -4.17 16.56 0.54
C LEU A 339 -3.53 17.51 1.55
N VAL A 340 -4.16 17.66 2.72
CA VAL A 340 -3.74 18.57 3.79
C VAL A 340 -3.15 17.75 4.92
N PHE A 341 -1.86 17.94 5.22
CA PHE A 341 -1.19 17.27 6.35
C PHE A 341 -1.34 18.06 7.65
N LEU A 342 -1.87 17.41 8.67
CA LEU A 342 -2.12 17.96 9.99
C LEU A 342 -1.56 17.07 11.10
N PRO A 343 -1.12 17.61 12.24
CA PRO A 343 -0.43 16.84 13.26
C PRO A 343 -1.33 15.88 14.04
N THR A 344 -2.61 16.22 14.25
CA THR A 344 -3.50 15.42 15.11
C THR A 344 -4.91 15.25 14.54
N GLU A 345 -5.60 14.22 15.03
CA GLU A 345 -7.02 14.00 14.74
C GLU A 345 -7.91 15.17 15.20
N ARG A 346 -7.55 15.82 16.31
CA ARG A 346 -8.27 17.01 16.80
C ARG A 346 -8.15 18.16 15.80
N ASP A 347 -6.93 18.40 15.31
CA ASP A 347 -6.68 19.47 14.33
C ASP A 347 -7.42 19.18 13.02
N ILE A 348 -7.47 17.90 12.59
CA ILE A 348 -8.24 17.50 11.41
C ILE A 348 -9.72 17.89 11.56
N ARG A 349 -10.33 17.59 12.71
CA ARG A 349 -11.75 17.91 12.94
C ARG A 349 -11.99 19.42 12.98
N GLU A 350 -11.14 20.16 13.69
CA GLU A 350 -11.24 21.60 13.85
C GLU A 350 -11.04 22.34 12.52
N VAL A 351 -9.95 22.04 11.82
CA VAL A 351 -9.62 22.64 10.52
C VAL A 351 -10.68 22.28 9.47
N SER A 352 -11.09 21.01 9.40
CA SER A 352 -12.15 20.59 8.46
C SER A 352 -13.46 21.33 8.67
N HIS A 353 -13.86 21.58 9.93
CA HIS A 353 -15.05 22.36 10.25
C HIS A 353 -14.90 23.81 9.78
N GLN A 354 -13.76 24.46 10.04
CA GLN A 354 -13.52 25.86 9.64
C GLN A 354 -13.41 26.01 8.11
N VAL A 355 -12.77 25.06 7.41
CA VAL A 355 -12.75 25.00 5.93
C VAL A 355 -14.16 24.82 5.38
N GLY A 356 -14.99 23.97 6.01
CA GLY A 356 -16.40 23.83 5.65
C GLY A 356 -17.18 25.15 5.77
N ALA A 357 -17.00 25.88 6.87
CA ALA A 357 -17.60 27.20 7.05
C ALA A 357 -17.08 28.24 6.04
N HIS A 358 -15.81 28.17 5.65
CA HIS A 358 -15.22 29.01 4.61
C HIS A 358 -15.92 28.77 3.25
N TYR A 359 -16.01 27.51 2.80
CA TYR A 359 -16.68 27.17 1.52
C TYR A 359 -18.20 27.44 1.54
N HIS A 360 -18.84 27.32 2.72
CA HIS A 360 -20.24 27.72 2.89
C HIS A 360 -20.43 29.22 2.65
N ARG A 361 -19.57 30.08 3.24
CA ARG A 361 -19.59 31.54 2.99
C ARG A 361 -19.38 31.91 1.53
N LEU A 362 -18.62 31.09 0.79
CA LEU A 362 -18.40 31.27 -0.65
C LEU A 362 -19.55 30.70 -1.52
N GLY A 363 -20.57 30.05 -0.91
CA GLY A 363 -21.64 29.38 -1.63
C GLY A 363 -21.19 28.15 -2.43
N MET A 364 -20.06 27.56 -2.05
CA MET A 364 -19.40 26.45 -2.76
C MET A 364 -19.47 25.10 -2.01
N GLU A 365 -20.23 24.99 -0.92
CA GLU A 365 -20.31 23.78 -0.08
C GLU A 365 -20.76 22.52 -0.85
N LYS A 366 -21.57 22.69 -1.89
CA LYS A 366 -22.02 21.57 -2.74
C LYS A 366 -20.97 21.07 -3.74
N ARG A 367 -19.92 21.87 -3.97
CA ARG A 367 -18.84 21.57 -4.94
C ARG A 367 -17.63 20.93 -4.28
N VAL A 368 -17.57 20.90 -2.94
CA VAL A 368 -16.43 20.41 -2.19
C VAL A 368 -16.85 19.22 -1.34
N GLU A 369 -15.97 18.23 -1.20
CA GLU A 369 -16.09 17.10 -0.30
C GLU A 369 -14.90 17.10 0.67
N LEU A 370 -15.18 17.20 1.97
CA LEU A 370 -14.17 17.22 3.03
C LEU A 370 -14.05 15.84 3.65
N LEU A 371 -12.88 15.23 3.56
CA LEU A 371 -12.65 13.84 3.95
C LEU A 371 -11.52 13.75 5.00
N PRO A 372 -11.76 13.21 6.19
CA PRO A 372 -10.70 12.96 7.16
C PRO A 372 -9.95 11.66 6.87
N LEU A 373 -8.64 11.60 7.18
CA LEU A 373 -7.81 10.40 7.07
C LEU A 373 -6.83 10.27 8.25
N TYR A 374 -7.14 9.40 9.20
CA TYR A 374 -6.29 9.09 10.33
C TYR A 374 -6.43 7.62 10.77
N ALA A 375 -5.47 7.11 11.54
CA ALA A 375 -5.35 5.67 11.83
C ALA A 375 -6.54 5.03 12.55
N ARG A 376 -7.35 5.81 13.27
CA ARG A 376 -8.51 5.33 14.04
C ARG A 376 -9.84 5.49 13.30
N LEU A 377 -9.82 6.06 12.10
CA LEU A 377 -11.04 6.27 11.31
C LEU A 377 -11.69 4.92 10.97
N PRO A 378 -13.03 4.78 11.05
CA PRO A 378 -13.73 3.57 10.61
C PRO A 378 -13.43 3.22 9.16
N GLN A 379 -13.39 1.93 8.83
CA GLN A 379 -13.04 1.45 7.50
C GLN A 379 -13.96 1.99 6.39
N SER A 380 -15.25 2.08 6.66
CA SER A 380 -16.24 2.63 5.72
C SER A 380 -15.94 4.09 5.33
N GLU A 381 -15.46 4.88 6.27
CA GLU A 381 -15.07 6.26 6.01
C GLU A 381 -13.74 6.35 5.24
N GLN A 382 -12.78 5.45 5.56
CA GLN A 382 -11.51 5.36 4.82
C GLN A 382 -11.73 4.98 3.36
N GLN A 383 -12.66 4.05 3.07
CA GLN A 383 -12.96 3.61 1.70
C GLN A 383 -13.49 4.74 0.80
N LYS A 384 -14.19 5.74 1.36
CA LYS A 384 -14.66 6.91 0.59
C LYS A 384 -13.53 7.66 -0.10
N ILE A 385 -12.33 7.63 0.48
CA ILE A 385 -11.15 8.31 -0.06
C ILE A 385 -10.64 7.62 -1.32
N PHE A 386 -10.72 6.28 -1.37
CA PHE A 386 -10.20 5.47 -2.47
C PHE A 386 -11.19 5.32 -3.63
N HIS A 387 -12.50 5.55 -3.38
CA HIS A 387 -13.57 5.46 -4.37
C HIS A 387 -14.25 6.82 -4.56
N PRO A 388 -13.62 7.77 -5.29
CA PRO A 388 -14.16 9.10 -5.48
C PRO A 388 -15.51 9.04 -6.22
N LYS A 389 -16.52 9.65 -5.63
CA LYS A 389 -17.77 9.93 -6.33
C LYS A 389 -17.53 11.19 -7.17
N GLY A 390 -17.44 11.05 -8.49
CA GLY A 390 -17.04 12.12 -9.39
C GLY A 390 -17.83 13.44 -9.25
N GLY A 391 -17.24 14.55 -9.65
CA GLY A 391 -17.87 15.86 -9.77
C GLY A 391 -17.66 16.85 -8.62
N LYS A 392 -17.02 16.45 -7.51
CA LYS A 392 -16.67 17.35 -6.42
C LYS A 392 -15.16 17.45 -6.23
N LEU A 393 -14.69 18.63 -5.85
CA LEU A 393 -13.34 18.85 -5.36
C LEU A 393 -13.18 18.17 -4.01
N ARG A 394 -12.23 17.24 -3.88
CA ARG A 394 -11.95 16.59 -2.61
C ARG A 394 -10.83 17.31 -1.87
N ILE A 395 -11.06 17.62 -0.60
CA ILE A 395 -10.02 18.09 0.31
C ILE A 395 -9.88 17.05 1.42
N ILE A 396 -8.75 16.36 1.44
CA ILE A 396 -8.48 15.25 2.33
C ILE A 396 -7.54 15.72 3.43
N PHE A 397 -8.02 15.72 4.68
CA PHE A 397 -7.22 16.10 5.85
C PHE A 397 -6.61 14.86 6.47
N ALA A 398 -5.30 14.75 6.45
CA ALA A 398 -4.59 13.55 6.87
C ALA A 398 -3.55 13.83 7.95
N THR A 399 -3.34 12.84 8.82
CA THR A 399 -2.10 12.76 9.60
C THR A 399 -0.99 12.16 8.73
N ASN A 400 0.19 11.93 9.31
CA ASN A 400 1.28 11.22 8.64
C ASN A 400 0.93 9.79 8.15
N VAL A 401 -0.29 9.31 8.35
CA VAL A 401 -0.78 8.05 7.76
C VAL A 401 -0.77 8.09 6.22
N ALA A 402 -0.93 9.26 5.62
CA ALA A 402 -0.90 9.47 4.17
C ALA A 402 0.51 9.80 3.65
N GLU A 403 1.55 9.78 4.49
CA GLU A 403 2.92 10.19 4.12
C GLU A 403 3.67 9.09 3.36
N SER A 404 3.60 7.83 3.77
CA SER A 404 4.36 6.72 3.16
C SER A 404 3.44 5.65 2.56
N SER A 405 2.75 4.90 3.39
CA SER A 405 2.16 3.61 3.07
C SER A 405 0.82 3.63 2.31
N LEU A 406 0.21 4.80 2.09
CA LEU A 406 -1.09 4.92 1.42
C LEU A 406 -1.00 5.79 0.17
N THR A 407 -1.46 5.26 -0.95
CA THR A 407 -1.62 6.04 -2.17
C THR A 407 -3.05 6.56 -2.26
N VAL A 408 -3.22 7.85 -1.99
CA VAL A 408 -4.50 8.54 -2.23
C VAL A 408 -4.58 8.90 -3.71
N PRO A 409 -5.58 8.40 -4.46
CA PRO A 409 -5.67 8.65 -5.89
C PRO A 409 -6.11 10.10 -6.20
N GLY A 410 -5.60 10.67 -7.28
CA GLY A 410 -6.11 11.92 -7.85
C GLY A 410 -5.57 13.22 -7.21
N ILE A 411 -4.61 13.14 -6.28
CA ILE A 411 -4.07 14.32 -5.60
C ILE A 411 -3.22 15.16 -6.54
N LYS A 412 -3.58 16.42 -6.70
CA LYS A 412 -2.86 17.43 -7.46
C LYS A 412 -2.16 18.46 -6.57
N TYR A 413 -2.69 18.71 -5.38
CA TYR A 413 -2.17 19.72 -4.46
C TYR A 413 -1.90 19.11 -3.09
N VAL A 414 -0.80 19.54 -2.46
CA VAL A 414 -0.48 19.22 -1.07
C VAL A 414 -0.38 20.51 -0.28
N ILE A 415 -1.00 20.54 0.90
CA ILE A 415 -0.83 21.58 1.90
C ILE A 415 -0.16 20.94 3.12
N ASP A 416 1.06 21.36 3.43
CA ASP A 416 1.86 20.73 4.50
C ASP A 416 2.06 21.69 5.67
N SER A 417 1.46 21.38 6.83
CA SER A 417 1.68 22.11 8.08
C SER A 417 3.11 21.97 8.62
N GLY A 418 3.89 21.04 8.08
CA GLY A 418 5.27 20.79 8.49
C GLY A 418 5.44 20.14 9.86
N THR A 419 4.34 19.68 10.48
CA THR A 419 4.33 19.10 11.81
C THR A 419 3.70 17.72 11.86
N ALA A 420 4.10 16.92 12.86
CA ALA A 420 3.50 15.61 13.15
C ALA A 420 3.60 15.27 14.65
N ARG A 421 2.79 14.31 15.09
CA ARG A 421 2.98 13.69 16.40
C ARG A 421 4.08 12.64 16.32
N ILE A 422 5.15 12.84 17.06
CA ILE A 422 6.30 11.95 17.10
C ILE A 422 6.41 11.36 18.51
N SER A 423 6.48 10.02 18.58
CA SER A 423 6.63 9.33 19.87
C SER A 423 8.03 9.56 20.44
N ARG A 424 8.09 10.03 21.68
CA ARG A 424 9.35 10.25 22.43
C ARG A 424 9.22 9.75 23.86
N TYR A 425 10.28 9.10 24.34
CA TYR A 425 10.39 8.72 25.75
C TYR A 425 11.04 9.84 26.57
N SER A 426 10.35 10.26 27.61
CA SER A 426 10.88 11.24 28.55
C SER A 426 11.53 10.50 29.72
N VAL A 427 12.84 10.58 29.83
CA VAL A 427 13.61 9.99 30.93
C VAL A 427 13.18 10.58 32.28
N ARG A 428 12.90 11.90 32.32
CA ARG A 428 12.51 12.60 33.54
C ARG A 428 11.15 12.13 34.09
N SER A 429 10.15 11.96 33.21
CA SER A 429 8.81 11.50 33.62
C SER A 429 8.62 10.00 33.53
N LYS A 430 9.60 9.26 32.98
CA LYS A 430 9.52 7.83 32.68
C LYS A 430 8.29 7.42 31.86
N MET A 431 7.81 8.34 31.01
CA MET A 431 6.60 8.17 30.22
C MET A 431 6.87 8.39 28.73
N GLN A 432 6.17 7.59 27.92
CA GLN A 432 6.07 7.84 26.48
C GLN A 432 5.13 9.03 26.26
N ARG A 433 5.58 10.01 25.48
CA ARG A 433 4.81 11.19 25.09
C ARG A 433 4.71 11.25 23.58
N LEU A 434 3.72 11.98 23.09
CA LEU A 434 3.48 12.22 21.66
C LEU A 434 3.42 13.74 21.41
N PRO A 435 4.54 14.46 21.59
CA PRO A 435 4.59 15.89 21.27
C PRO A 435 4.34 16.10 19.76
N ILE A 436 3.85 17.30 19.45
CA ILE A 436 3.81 17.82 18.08
C ILE A 436 5.18 18.43 17.81
N GLU A 437 5.86 17.94 16.79
CA GLU A 437 7.20 18.38 16.40
C GLU A 437 7.25 18.65 14.90
N SER A 438 8.22 19.43 14.46
CA SER A 438 8.54 19.61 13.04
C SER A 438 8.98 18.28 12.44
N VAL A 439 8.50 17.99 11.23
CA VAL A 439 8.94 16.82 10.47
C VAL A 439 10.32 17.07 9.86
N SER A 440 11.06 16.00 9.57
CA SER A 440 12.34 16.07 8.87
C SER A 440 12.18 16.55 7.42
N ARG A 441 13.27 16.92 6.77
CA ARG A 441 13.29 17.28 5.34
C ARG A 441 12.77 16.12 4.48
N ALA A 442 13.30 14.91 4.70
CA ALA A 442 12.86 13.71 3.99
C ALA A 442 11.35 13.45 4.11
N SER A 443 10.78 13.62 5.32
CA SER A 443 9.33 13.49 5.54
C SER A 443 8.55 14.58 4.80
N ALA A 444 9.00 15.85 4.83
CA ALA A 444 8.38 16.94 4.10
C ALA A 444 8.42 16.71 2.58
N ASP A 445 9.51 16.15 2.05
CA ASP A 445 9.64 15.82 0.63
C ASP A 445 8.75 14.64 0.22
N GLN A 446 8.64 13.62 1.07
CA GLN A 446 7.67 12.52 0.87
C GLN A 446 6.23 13.01 0.82
N ARG A 447 5.85 13.99 1.69
CA ARG A 447 4.54 14.63 1.66
C ARG A 447 4.32 15.38 0.35
N ALA A 448 5.30 16.17 -0.08
CA ALA A 448 5.25 16.90 -1.35
C ALA A 448 5.10 15.95 -2.55
N GLY A 449 5.83 14.84 -2.58
CA GLY A 449 5.73 13.82 -3.62
C GLY A 449 4.35 13.20 -3.80
N ARG A 450 3.40 13.44 -2.86
CA ARG A 450 2.02 12.94 -3.01
C ARG A 450 1.23 13.59 -4.14
N CYS A 451 1.55 14.81 -4.55
CA CYS A 451 0.88 15.51 -5.66
C CYS A 451 1.57 15.34 -7.02
N GLY A 452 2.78 14.79 -7.09
CA GLY A 452 3.51 14.54 -8.34
C GLY A 452 3.27 13.17 -9.01
N ARG A 453 2.17 12.48 -8.70
CA ARG A 453 1.97 11.09 -9.15
C ARG A 453 1.21 10.93 -10.45
N ILE A 454 0.25 11.79 -10.71
CA ILE A 454 -0.63 11.71 -11.90
C ILE A 454 -0.37 12.83 -12.92
N GLY A 455 0.39 13.84 -12.55
CA GLY A 455 0.74 15.00 -13.32
C GLY A 455 1.54 16.00 -12.49
N PRO A 456 1.98 17.12 -13.06
CA PRO A 456 2.63 18.20 -12.31
C PRO A 456 1.77 18.64 -11.13
N GLY A 457 2.38 18.72 -9.97
CA GLY A 457 1.71 19.05 -8.71
C GLY A 457 2.25 20.32 -8.07
N ILE A 458 1.55 20.82 -7.05
CA ILE A 458 2.00 21.95 -6.25
C ILE A 458 1.89 21.57 -4.78
N CYS A 459 2.98 21.83 -4.03
CA CYS A 459 3.02 21.68 -2.59
C CYS A 459 3.16 23.05 -1.92
N VAL A 460 2.16 23.44 -1.15
CA VAL A 460 2.19 24.63 -0.32
C VAL A 460 2.66 24.26 1.08
N ARG A 461 3.86 24.67 1.45
CA ARG A 461 4.46 24.50 2.78
C ARG A 461 4.08 25.67 3.67
N LEU A 462 3.35 25.40 4.75
CA LEU A 462 2.91 26.43 5.71
C LEU A 462 4.04 26.82 6.69
N TYR A 463 5.22 27.06 6.15
CA TYR A 463 6.42 27.48 6.88
C TYR A 463 7.43 28.05 5.88
N SER A 464 8.43 28.80 6.40
CA SER A 464 9.45 29.42 5.54
C SER A 464 10.44 28.41 4.97
N LYS A 465 11.13 28.81 3.90
CA LYS A 465 12.21 28.04 3.29
C LYS A 465 13.36 27.84 4.27
N ASP A 466 13.73 28.87 5.01
CA ASP A 466 14.80 28.82 6.03
C ASP A 466 14.46 27.81 7.14
N HIS A 467 13.17 27.79 7.56
CA HIS A 467 12.71 26.80 8.53
C HIS A 467 12.78 25.37 7.97
N TYR A 468 12.51 25.14 6.67
CA TYR A 468 12.71 23.84 6.04
C TYR A 468 14.17 23.44 6.02
N GLU A 469 15.07 24.35 5.63
CA GLU A 469 16.50 24.07 5.52
C GLU A 469 17.17 23.81 6.88
N SER A 470 16.64 24.39 7.95
CA SER A 470 17.12 24.19 9.33
C SER A 470 16.71 22.85 9.94
N ARG A 471 15.81 22.09 9.32
CA ARG A 471 15.33 20.81 9.85
C ARG A 471 16.36 19.70 9.69
N ASP A 472 16.29 18.69 10.57
CA ASP A 472 17.00 17.43 10.40
C ASP A 472 16.71 16.82 9.03
N GLU A 473 17.73 16.25 8.40
CA GLU A 473 17.59 15.59 7.10
C GLU A 473 16.63 14.39 7.19
N PHE A 474 16.79 13.55 8.22
CA PHE A 474 15.97 12.35 8.46
C PHE A 474 15.36 12.34 9.84
N THR A 475 14.22 11.67 9.95
CA THR A 475 13.61 11.42 11.25
C THR A 475 14.47 10.43 12.05
N THR A 476 14.81 10.80 13.29
CA THR A 476 15.56 9.93 14.22
C THR A 476 14.86 8.56 14.34
N PRO A 477 15.55 7.43 14.16
CA PRO A 477 14.98 6.09 14.33
C PRO A 477 14.28 5.91 15.68
N GLU A 478 13.19 5.13 15.70
CA GLU A 478 12.38 4.96 16.92
C GLU A 478 13.19 4.36 18.09
N ILE A 479 14.13 3.48 17.80
CA ILE A 479 15.00 2.86 18.82
C ILE A 479 15.78 3.90 19.63
N ARG A 480 16.15 5.04 19.04
CA ARG A 480 16.89 6.12 19.72
C ARG A 480 16.00 7.06 20.53
N ARG A 481 14.68 6.96 20.40
CA ARG A 481 13.71 7.85 21.06
C ARG A 481 12.66 7.09 21.89
N THR A 482 12.88 5.78 22.13
CA THR A 482 12.00 4.93 22.93
C THR A 482 12.65 4.50 24.24
N ASN A 483 11.90 3.79 25.08
CA ASN A 483 12.41 3.25 26.34
C ASN A 483 13.32 2.03 26.06
N LEU A 484 14.60 2.13 26.42
CA LEU A 484 15.59 1.08 26.22
C LEU A 484 15.28 -0.19 27.02
N ALA A 485 14.56 -0.12 28.15
CA ALA A 485 14.22 -1.32 28.91
C ALA A 485 13.35 -2.29 28.11
N SER A 486 12.39 -1.77 27.35
CA SER A 486 11.57 -2.60 26.45
C SER A 486 12.39 -3.19 25.28
N VAL A 487 13.33 -2.42 24.76
CA VAL A 487 14.27 -2.87 23.71
C VAL A 487 15.12 -4.05 24.24
N VAL A 488 15.75 -3.87 25.42
CA VAL A 488 16.56 -4.90 26.08
C VAL A 488 15.76 -6.18 26.32
N LEU A 489 14.55 -6.06 26.87
CA LEU A 489 13.69 -7.21 27.12
C LEU A 489 13.34 -7.98 25.85
N GLN A 490 13.00 -7.26 24.80
CA GLN A 490 12.65 -7.83 23.50
C GLN A 490 13.85 -8.49 22.82
N THR A 491 15.03 -7.86 22.85
CA THR A 491 16.29 -8.43 22.37
C THR A 491 16.62 -9.76 23.08
N LYS A 492 16.45 -9.82 24.41
CA LYS A 492 16.65 -11.05 25.20
C LYS A 492 15.61 -12.12 24.86
N THR A 493 14.35 -11.76 24.73
CA THR A 493 13.25 -12.70 24.39
C THR A 493 13.48 -13.32 23.01
N LEU A 494 13.87 -12.53 22.03
CA LEU A 494 14.17 -12.96 20.67
C LEU A 494 15.55 -13.61 20.53
N LYS A 495 16.38 -13.57 21.57
CA LYS A 495 17.75 -14.09 21.58
C LYS A 495 18.62 -13.49 20.46
N LEU A 496 18.52 -12.19 20.26
CA LEU A 496 19.21 -11.48 19.16
C LEU A 496 20.73 -11.30 19.39
N GLY A 497 21.27 -11.73 20.50
CA GLY A 497 22.70 -11.61 20.81
C GLY A 497 22.96 -10.87 22.13
N LYS A 498 24.17 -10.39 22.29
CA LYS A 498 24.53 -9.50 23.41
C LYS A 498 24.01 -8.11 23.12
N LEU A 499 23.78 -7.32 24.18
CA LEU A 499 23.24 -5.97 24.06
C LEU A 499 24.27 -4.98 23.48
N GLU A 500 25.53 -5.31 23.55
CA GLU A 500 26.64 -4.52 23.05
C GLU A 500 26.92 -4.76 21.55
N GLU A 501 26.39 -5.84 21.00
CA GLU A 501 26.44 -6.20 19.56
C GLU A 501 25.26 -5.60 18.82
#